data_7139e43f47b86b6dd4375f562b86c709
#
_entry.id   7139e43f47b86b6dd4375f562b86c709
#
_cell.length_a   1.000
_cell.length_b   1.000
_cell.length_c   1.000
_cell.angle_alpha   90.00
_cell.angle_beta   90.00
_cell.angle_gamma   90.00
#
_symmetry.space_group_name_H-M   'P 1'
#
loop_
_entity.id
_entity.type
_entity.pdbx_description
1 polymer ?
#
loop_
_entity_poly.entity_id
_entity_poly.type
_entity_poly.pdbx_seq_one_letter_code
_entity_poly.pdbx_strand_id
1 'polypeptide(L)'
;KYVKEILDYFIYTLHLTSMKFNLVRDNDHAPEQKLALYEEDVFWFANELMDYLQAYRCLGANFSEGNIEVRAKNLLQRSNMSCCISHGCQGGRKMVSFDHEGNIFPCEMIDFPEEKIGSIYEKDSIEIMVNKAAQQNKFFLPKKDERCKECPWWYYCQGGCSSRNRYLNRDGQIDEVECALNRSIYPRLIQEILNGNIS
;
A
#
# COMPACT_ATOMS: atom_id res chain seq x y z
N LYS A 1 8.17 -2.09 17.81
CA LYS A 1 8.77 -2.59 19.05
C LYS A 1 8.56 -4.11 19.22
N TYR A 2 7.48 -4.68 18.68
CA TYR A 2 7.11 -6.09 18.87
C TYR A 2 7.09 -6.88 17.55
N VAL A 3 7.90 -6.50 16.57
CA VAL A 3 7.90 -7.15 15.24
C VAL A 3 8.23 -8.64 15.37
N LYS A 4 9.26 -8.96 16.15
CA LYS A 4 9.69 -10.34 16.37
C LYS A 4 8.61 -11.17 17.07
N GLU A 5 8.07 -10.68 18.17
CA GLU A 5 7.04 -11.37 18.96
C GLU A 5 5.77 -11.63 18.13
N ILE A 6 5.39 -10.66 17.29
CA ILE A 6 4.27 -10.82 16.36
C ILE A 6 4.58 -11.91 15.34
N LEU A 7 5.76 -11.88 14.71
CA LEU A 7 6.16 -12.90 13.75
C LEU A 7 6.25 -14.29 14.39
N ASP A 8 6.89 -14.41 15.57
CA ASP A 8 6.97 -15.67 16.31
C ASP A 8 5.58 -16.26 16.59
N TYR A 9 4.64 -15.42 17.02
CA TYR A 9 3.28 -15.86 17.28
C TYR A 9 2.58 -16.37 16.02
N PHE A 10 2.67 -15.63 14.92
CA PHE A 10 2.04 -16.04 13.66
C PHE A 10 2.69 -17.28 13.05
N ILE A 11 4.01 -17.38 13.09
CA ILE A 11 4.77 -18.49 12.49
C ILE A 11 4.68 -19.76 13.36
N TYR A 12 5.01 -19.65 14.65
CA TYR A 12 5.21 -20.81 15.50
C TYR A 12 3.99 -21.21 16.34
N THR A 13 3.12 -20.24 16.66
CA THR A 13 1.90 -20.54 17.44
C THR A 13 0.69 -20.78 16.53
N LEU A 14 0.49 -19.92 15.52
CA LEU A 14 -0.64 -20.07 14.61
C LEU A 14 -0.31 -20.89 13.35
N HIS A 15 0.96 -21.22 13.12
CA HIS A 15 1.44 -21.98 11.97
C HIS A 15 1.02 -21.36 10.63
N LEU A 16 0.98 -20.04 10.53
CA LEU A 16 0.67 -19.37 9.28
C LEU A 16 1.88 -19.36 8.36
N THR A 17 1.63 -19.39 7.07
CA THR A 17 2.66 -19.33 6.01
C THR A 17 2.80 -17.95 5.39
N SER A 18 1.87 -17.04 5.70
CA SER A 18 1.93 -15.66 5.20
C SER A 18 1.14 -14.70 6.08
N MET A 19 1.55 -13.44 6.07
CA MET A 19 0.80 -12.31 6.62
C MET A 19 1.13 -11.02 5.87
N LYS A 20 0.43 -9.95 6.20
CA LYS A 20 0.75 -8.60 5.75
C LYS A 20 0.57 -7.61 6.88
N PHE A 21 1.57 -6.80 7.15
CA PHE A 21 1.44 -5.64 8.02
C PHE A 21 0.79 -4.47 7.28
N ASN A 22 -0.33 -3.97 7.79
CA ASN A 22 -0.90 -2.73 7.33
C ASN A 22 -0.42 -1.61 8.25
N LEU A 23 0.45 -0.76 7.72
CA LEU A 23 1.02 0.35 8.49
C LEU A 23 -0.04 1.43 8.71
N VAL A 24 -0.19 1.84 9.97
CA VAL A 24 -1.13 2.89 10.34
C VAL A 24 -0.62 4.22 9.80
N ARG A 25 -1.52 4.95 9.18
CA ARG A 25 -1.28 6.29 8.65
C ARG A 25 -2.18 7.27 9.37
N ASP A 26 -1.74 8.50 9.43
CA ASP A 26 -2.58 9.59 9.92
C ASP A 26 -3.82 9.71 9.03
N ASN A 27 -4.96 9.90 9.66
CA ASN A 27 -6.20 10.23 8.98
C ASN A 27 -6.99 11.22 9.85
N ASP A 28 -7.75 12.08 9.18
CA ASP A 28 -8.53 13.12 9.84
C ASP A 28 -9.71 12.56 10.67
N HIS A 29 -10.00 11.25 10.53
CA HIS A 29 -11.08 10.58 11.28
C HIS A 29 -10.68 10.14 12.69
N ALA A 30 -9.38 10.13 13.01
CA ALA A 30 -8.90 9.76 14.33
C ALA A 30 -7.70 10.62 14.79
N PRO A 31 -7.83 11.96 14.78
CA PRO A 31 -6.71 12.88 15.08
C PRO A 31 -6.19 12.74 16.52
N GLU A 32 -7.01 12.21 17.41
CA GLU A 32 -6.65 12.10 18.84
C GLU A 32 -5.78 10.89 19.15
N GLN A 33 -5.72 9.90 18.27
CA GLN A 33 -5.10 8.61 18.59
C GLN A 33 -3.58 8.61 18.46
N LYS A 34 -2.98 9.60 17.81
CA LYS A 34 -1.51 9.73 17.59
C LYS A 34 -0.83 8.40 17.22
N LEU A 35 -1.52 7.57 16.43
CA LEU A 35 -1.06 6.25 16.01
C LEU A 35 -0.32 6.29 14.68
N ALA A 36 -0.24 7.44 14.03
CA ALA A 36 0.47 7.61 12.78
C ALA A 36 1.95 7.26 12.95
N LEU A 37 2.47 6.53 11.98
CA LEU A 37 3.89 6.23 11.91
C LEU A 37 4.62 7.36 11.20
N TYR A 38 5.77 7.73 11.74
CA TYR A 38 6.71 8.66 11.11
C TYR A 38 7.70 7.91 10.22
N GLU A 39 8.43 8.64 9.40
CA GLU A 39 9.42 8.06 8.47
C GLU A 39 10.43 7.17 9.20
N GLU A 40 10.94 7.61 10.35
CA GLU A 40 11.90 6.85 11.16
C GLU A 40 11.33 5.53 11.69
N ASP A 41 10.07 5.55 12.12
CA ASP A 41 9.38 4.34 12.57
C ASP A 41 9.26 3.31 11.46
N VAL A 42 8.97 3.78 10.25
CA VAL A 42 8.83 2.92 9.07
C VAL A 42 10.18 2.36 8.64
N PHE A 43 11.25 3.17 8.67
CA PHE A 43 12.61 2.71 8.39
C PHE A 43 13.03 1.65 9.38
N TRP A 44 12.84 1.90 10.67
CA TRP A 44 13.13 0.93 11.72
C TRP A 44 12.33 -0.36 11.52
N PHE A 45 11.02 -0.26 11.35
CA PHE A 45 10.13 -1.41 11.14
C PHE A 45 10.55 -2.25 9.94
N ALA A 46 10.82 -1.62 8.80
CA ALA A 46 11.19 -2.33 7.57
C ALA A 46 12.51 -3.08 7.72
N ASN A 47 13.49 -2.49 8.40
CA ASN A 47 14.78 -3.14 8.65
C ASN A 47 14.63 -4.33 9.59
N GLU A 48 13.96 -4.16 10.73
CA GLU A 48 13.69 -5.26 11.67
C GLU A 48 12.94 -6.40 10.99
N LEU A 49 11.90 -6.07 10.22
CA LEU A 49 11.12 -7.06 9.48
C LEU A 49 11.99 -7.88 8.51
N MET A 50 12.84 -7.21 7.72
CA MET A 50 13.74 -7.87 6.78
C MET A 50 14.76 -8.76 7.50
N ASP A 51 15.35 -8.30 8.61
CA ASP A 51 16.31 -9.05 9.40
C ASP A 51 15.68 -10.32 9.99
N TYR A 52 14.50 -10.21 10.56
CA TYR A 52 13.80 -11.38 11.11
C TYR A 52 13.36 -12.37 10.04
N LEU A 53 12.85 -11.90 8.91
CA LEU A 53 12.47 -12.80 7.82
C LEU A 53 13.67 -13.54 7.23
N GLN A 54 14.83 -12.89 7.14
CA GLN A 54 16.06 -13.55 6.75
C GLN A 54 16.46 -14.62 7.77
N ALA A 55 16.44 -14.29 9.06
CA ALA A 55 16.75 -15.24 10.13
C ALA A 55 15.82 -16.47 10.10
N TYR A 56 14.50 -16.27 9.92
CA TYR A 56 13.54 -17.38 9.84
C TYR A 56 13.75 -18.25 8.61
N ARG A 57 14.13 -17.68 7.46
CA ARG A 57 14.49 -18.47 6.27
C ARG A 57 15.73 -19.36 6.54
N CYS A 58 16.76 -18.82 7.19
CA CYS A 58 17.93 -19.58 7.60
C CYS A 58 17.58 -20.75 8.54
N LEU A 59 16.51 -20.62 9.33
CA LEU A 59 15.97 -21.68 10.18
C LEU A 59 15.00 -22.61 9.46
N GLY A 60 14.80 -22.45 8.15
CA GLY A 60 13.93 -23.29 7.34
C GLY A 60 12.45 -22.93 7.38
N ALA A 61 12.08 -21.79 7.95
CA ALA A 61 10.68 -21.34 7.96
C ALA A 61 10.25 -20.88 6.55
N ASN A 62 9.17 -21.46 6.04
CA ASN A 62 8.53 -21.04 4.79
C ASN A 62 7.43 -20.02 5.12
N PHE A 63 7.80 -18.76 5.20
CA PHE A 63 6.89 -17.67 5.55
C PHE A 63 7.12 -16.46 4.67
N SER A 64 6.03 -15.81 4.22
CA SER A 64 6.07 -14.59 3.42
C SER A 64 5.36 -13.42 4.10
N GLU A 65 5.86 -12.23 3.86
CA GLU A 65 5.22 -10.98 4.26
C GLU A 65 4.83 -10.17 3.01
N GLY A 66 3.54 -9.78 2.94
CA GLY A 66 2.94 -9.26 1.73
C GLY A 66 3.57 -7.97 1.18
N ASN A 67 4.08 -7.08 2.03
CA ASN A 67 4.75 -5.86 1.55
C ASN A 67 6.09 -6.19 0.90
N ILE A 68 6.82 -7.15 1.46
CA ILE A 68 8.12 -7.60 0.94
C ILE A 68 7.91 -8.44 -0.31
N GLU A 69 6.96 -9.36 -0.29
CA GLU A 69 6.66 -10.24 -1.42
C GLU A 69 6.29 -9.46 -2.69
N VAL A 70 5.39 -8.48 -2.58
CA VAL A 70 4.99 -7.64 -3.72
C VAL A 70 6.19 -6.89 -4.30
N ARG A 71 7.06 -6.34 -3.46
CA ARG A 71 8.25 -5.60 -3.91
C ARG A 71 9.31 -6.51 -4.51
N ALA A 72 9.50 -7.70 -3.96
CA ALA A 72 10.39 -8.70 -4.55
C ALA A 72 9.90 -9.12 -5.94
N LYS A 73 8.61 -9.41 -6.09
CA LYS A 73 7.99 -9.71 -7.40
C LYS A 73 8.14 -8.56 -8.39
N ASN A 74 7.98 -7.30 -7.94
CA ASN A 74 8.19 -6.14 -8.81
C ASN A 74 9.61 -6.11 -9.40
N LEU A 75 10.62 -6.38 -8.60
CA LEU A 75 12.01 -6.42 -9.05
C LEU A 75 12.30 -7.61 -9.97
N LEU A 76 11.92 -8.80 -9.55
CA LEU A 76 12.23 -10.05 -10.27
C LEU A 76 11.49 -10.13 -11.62
N GLN A 77 10.24 -9.69 -11.67
CA GLN A 77 9.42 -9.73 -12.86
C GLN A 77 9.50 -8.45 -13.69
N ARG A 78 10.25 -7.45 -13.25
CA ARG A 78 10.33 -6.12 -13.87
C ARG A 78 8.96 -5.53 -14.18
N SER A 79 8.03 -5.75 -13.26
CA SER A 79 6.64 -5.33 -13.40
C SER A 79 6.16 -4.63 -12.14
N ASN A 80 5.06 -3.91 -12.24
CA ASN A 80 4.41 -3.33 -11.06
C ASN A 80 3.18 -4.16 -10.72
N MET A 81 3.28 -4.95 -9.67
CA MET A 81 2.22 -5.84 -9.19
C MET A 81 1.14 -5.14 -8.36
N SER A 82 1.35 -3.89 -8.00
CA SER A 82 0.33 -3.09 -7.30
C SER A 82 -0.72 -2.60 -8.29
N CYS A 83 -1.95 -3.07 -8.15
CA CYS A 83 -3.06 -2.68 -9.02
C CYS A 83 -3.33 -1.17 -9.03
N CYS A 84 -3.01 -0.48 -7.93
CA CYS A 84 -3.24 0.96 -7.78
C CYS A 84 -2.11 1.81 -8.37
N ILE A 85 -0.97 1.19 -8.71
CA ILE A 85 0.23 1.93 -9.12
C ILE A 85 0.57 1.64 -10.58
N SER A 86 0.40 0.41 -11.06
CA SER A 86 0.82 -0.01 -12.41
C SER A 86 0.23 0.84 -13.55
N HIS A 87 -0.98 1.37 -13.36
CA HIS A 87 -1.69 2.18 -14.36
C HIS A 87 -2.35 3.42 -13.73
N GLY A 88 -1.81 3.89 -12.61
CA GLY A 88 -2.42 4.92 -11.79
C GLY A 88 -3.55 4.36 -10.89
N CYS A 89 -4.22 5.23 -10.14
CA CYS A 89 -5.29 4.84 -9.24
C CYS A 89 -6.42 4.13 -9.99
N GLN A 90 -6.83 2.97 -9.51
CA GLN A 90 -7.89 2.16 -10.10
C GLN A 90 -9.24 2.33 -9.37
N GLY A 91 -9.28 3.14 -8.32
CA GLY A 91 -10.52 3.48 -7.61
C GLY A 91 -11.56 4.10 -8.55
N GLY A 92 -12.80 3.61 -8.51
CA GLY A 92 -13.85 4.06 -9.41
C GLY A 92 -13.66 3.69 -10.89
N ARG A 93 -12.73 2.79 -11.20
CA ARG A 93 -12.52 2.26 -12.57
C ARG A 93 -12.57 0.74 -12.59
N LYS A 94 -11.65 0.09 -11.88
CA LYS A 94 -11.54 -1.37 -11.77
C LYS A 94 -11.80 -1.87 -10.37
N MET A 95 -12.00 -0.95 -9.44
CA MET A 95 -12.25 -1.24 -8.04
C MET A 95 -13.32 -0.27 -7.52
N VAL A 96 -14.25 -0.81 -6.73
CA VAL A 96 -15.23 -0.07 -5.94
C VAL A 96 -15.35 -0.71 -4.57
N SER A 97 -15.81 0.04 -3.59
CA SER A 97 -16.20 -0.45 -2.27
C SER A 97 -17.65 -0.16 -2.00
N PHE A 98 -18.22 -0.89 -1.08
CA PHE A 98 -19.61 -0.73 -0.62
C PHE A 98 -19.57 -0.54 0.90
N ASP A 99 -20.39 0.38 1.39
CA ASP A 99 -20.65 0.50 2.81
C ASP A 99 -21.86 -0.33 3.24
N HIS A 100 -22.16 -0.31 4.54
CA HIS A 100 -23.27 -1.05 5.13
C HIS A 100 -24.66 -0.51 4.74
N GLU A 101 -24.73 0.69 4.20
CA GLU A 101 -25.96 1.31 3.68
C GLU A 101 -26.16 1.05 2.17
N GLY A 102 -25.24 0.33 1.55
CA GLY A 102 -25.26 0.04 0.12
C GLY A 102 -24.81 1.20 -0.76
N ASN A 103 -24.15 2.20 -0.19
CA ASN A 103 -23.49 3.25 -0.98
C ASN A 103 -22.24 2.69 -1.67
N ILE A 104 -21.94 3.22 -2.84
CA ILE A 104 -20.82 2.81 -3.68
C ILE A 104 -19.80 3.93 -3.70
N PHE A 105 -18.52 3.57 -3.38
CA PHE A 105 -17.40 4.48 -3.37
C PHE A 105 -16.28 4.00 -4.32
N PRO A 106 -15.38 4.88 -4.74
CA PRO A 106 -14.29 4.52 -5.66
C PRO A 106 -13.38 3.41 -5.14
N CYS A 107 -13.09 3.37 -3.83
CA CYS A 107 -12.34 2.32 -3.15
C CYS A 107 -12.53 2.42 -1.63
N GLU A 108 -12.05 1.43 -0.91
CA GLU A 108 -12.09 1.34 0.56
C GLU A 108 -11.40 2.52 1.31
N MET A 109 -10.54 3.25 0.60
CA MET A 109 -9.84 4.42 1.14
C MET A 109 -10.57 5.73 0.83
N ILE A 110 -11.72 5.68 0.19
CA ILE A 110 -12.50 6.84 -0.25
C ILE A 110 -13.95 6.59 0.13
N ASP A 111 -14.30 6.94 1.35
CA ASP A 111 -15.62 6.74 1.96
C ASP A 111 -16.33 8.05 2.34
N PHE A 112 -15.91 9.17 1.72
CA PHE A 112 -16.53 10.46 1.99
C PHE A 112 -17.81 10.63 1.19
N PRO A 113 -18.84 11.26 1.77
CA PRO A 113 -20.13 11.48 1.12
C PRO A 113 -20.03 12.14 -0.26
N GLU A 114 -19.11 13.11 -0.43
CA GLU A 114 -18.89 13.84 -1.67
C GLU A 114 -18.21 13.01 -2.77
N GLU A 115 -17.63 11.88 -2.43
CA GLU A 115 -16.97 10.97 -3.38
C GLU A 115 -17.84 9.74 -3.69
N LYS A 116 -19.04 9.69 -3.15
CA LYS A 116 -20.00 8.63 -3.46
C LYS A 116 -20.29 8.58 -4.95
N ILE A 117 -20.13 7.38 -5.53
CA ILE A 117 -20.42 7.11 -6.94
C ILE A 117 -21.91 6.91 -7.17
N GLY A 118 -22.58 6.25 -6.24
CA GLY A 118 -23.97 5.89 -6.34
C GLY A 118 -24.41 4.97 -5.21
N SER A 119 -25.50 4.23 -5.41
CA SER A 119 -26.01 3.24 -4.46
C SER A 119 -26.54 2.02 -5.18
N ILE A 120 -26.48 0.85 -4.52
CA ILE A 120 -27.10 -0.39 -5.02
C ILE A 120 -28.62 -0.28 -5.19
N TYR A 121 -29.24 0.73 -4.58
CA TYR A 121 -30.67 0.97 -4.68
C TYR A 121 -31.05 1.92 -5.83
N GLU A 122 -30.07 2.43 -6.58
CA GLU A 122 -30.34 3.25 -7.75
C GLU A 122 -30.73 2.41 -8.96
N LYS A 123 -31.41 3.05 -9.92
CA LYS A 123 -31.88 2.36 -11.13
C LYS A 123 -30.76 2.07 -12.12
N ASP A 124 -29.69 2.88 -12.11
CA ASP A 124 -28.53 2.70 -12.98
C ASP A 124 -27.76 1.46 -12.55
N SER A 125 -27.22 0.72 -13.50
CA SER A 125 -26.32 -0.39 -13.19
C SER A 125 -25.01 0.14 -12.59
N ILE A 126 -24.34 -0.70 -11.78
CA ILE A 126 -23.02 -0.38 -11.20
C ILE A 126 -22.04 0.02 -12.31
N GLU A 127 -22.07 -0.65 -13.44
CA GLU A 127 -21.23 -0.35 -14.59
C GLU A 127 -21.44 1.08 -15.12
N ILE A 128 -22.69 1.52 -15.22
CA ILE A 128 -23.02 2.89 -15.65
C ILE A 128 -22.49 3.90 -14.63
N MET A 129 -22.71 3.67 -13.34
CA MET A 129 -22.23 4.56 -12.27
C MET A 129 -20.71 4.65 -12.26
N VAL A 130 -20.02 3.51 -12.36
CA VAL A 130 -18.54 3.44 -12.42
C VAL A 130 -17.99 4.16 -13.65
N ASN A 131 -18.60 3.98 -14.82
CA ASN A 131 -18.19 4.66 -16.05
C ASN A 131 -18.36 6.18 -15.95
N LYS A 132 -19.46 6.66 -15.37
CA LYS A 132 -19.67 8.09 -15.10
C LYS A 132 -18.60 8.64 -14.15
N ALA A 133 -18.34 7.94 -13.04
CA ALA A 133 -17.33 8.33 -12.07
C ALA A 133 -15.92 8.33 -12.68
N ALA A 134 -15.61 7.34 -13.51
CA ALA A 134 -14.31 7.23 -14.19
C ALA A 134 -14.04 8.43 -15.13
N GLN A 135 -15.06 8.97 -15.76
CA GLN A 135 -14.92 10.16 -16.63
C GLN A 135 -14.66 11.44 -15.83
N GLN A 136 -15.15 11.50 -14.60
CA GLN A 136 -15.04 12.68 -13.71
C GLN A 136 -13.84 12.59 -12.77
N ASN A 137 -13.16 11.45 -12.71
CA ASN A 137 -12.27 11.12 -11.61
C ASN A 137 -10.93 11.85 -11.69
N LYS A 138 -10.65 12.63 -10.65
CA LYS A 138 -9.43 13.40 -10.45
C LYS A 138 -8.27 12.56 -9.84
N PHE A 139 -8.53 11.32 -9.42
CA PHE A 139 -7.56 10.46 -8.69
C PHE A 139 -6.55 9.75 -9.59
N PHE A 140 -6.75 9.72 -10.90
CA PHE A 140 -5.98 8.87 -11.80
C PHE A 140 -4.61 9.40 -12.17
N LEU A 141 -4.29 10.63 -11.84
CA LEU A 141 -3.01 11.22 -12.18
C LEU A 141 -2.04 11.07 -10.99
N PRO A 142 -0.93 10.37 -11.16
CA PRO A 142 0.12 10.36 -10.16
C PRO A 142 0.65 11.79 -10.00
N LYS A 143 0.61 12.30 -8.77
CA LYS A 143 1.22 13.59 -8.45
C LYS A 143 2.71 13.37 -8.21
N LYS A 144 3.55 14.09 -8.96
CA LYS A 144 5.01 14.10 -8.78
C LYS A 144 5.39 15.20 -7.80
N ASP A 145 5.84 14.79 -6.63
CA ASP A 145 6.64 15.64 -5.74
C ASP A 145 8.05 15.86 -6.35
N GLU A 146 8.72 16.95 -6.01
CA GLU A 146 10.09 17.22 -6.47
C GLU A 146 11.04 16.07 -6.13
N ARG A 147 10.88 15.46 -4.94
CA ARG A 147 11.64 14.28 -4.49
C ARG A 147 11.47 13.04 -5.39
N CYS A 148 10.39 12.99 -6.15
CA CYS A 148 10.09 11.88 -7.04
C CYS A 148 10.72 12.01 -8.42
N LYS A 149 11.24 13.19 -8.80
CA LYS A 149 11.75 13.44 -10.16
C LYS A 149 12.91 12.54 -10.53
N GLU A 150 13.83 12.31 -9.60
CA GLU A 150 15.01 11.48 -9.78
C GLU A 150 14.98 10.20 -8.93
N CYS A 151 13.83 9.88 -8.35
CA CYS A 151 13.70 8.73 -7.47
C CYS A 151 13.79 7.42 -8.28
N PRO A 152 14.73 6.52 -7.97
CA PRO A 152 14.88 5.24 -8.68
C PRO A 152 13.67 4.31 -8.52
N TRP A 153 12.86 4.55 -7.47
CA TRP A 153 11.66 3.75 -7.18
C TRP A 153 10.39 4.30 -7.81
N TRP A 154 10.47 5.40 -8.58
CA TRP A 154 9.30 6.04 -9.19
C TRP A 154 8.45 5.06 -9.99
N TYR A 155 9.08 4.18 -10.78
CA TYR A 155 8.37 3.19 -11.58
C TYR A 155 7.46 2.29 -10.73
N TYR A 156 7.90 1.93 -9.53
CA TYR A 156 7.17 1.03 -8.63
C TYR A 156 6.26 1.77 -7.64
N CYS A 157 6.49 3.04 -7.37
CA CYS A 157 5.82 3.80 -6.31
C CYS A 157 4.79 4.81 -6.82
N GLN A 158 5.16 5.59 -7.85
CA GLN A 158 4.36 6.69 -8.42
C GLN A 158 3.77 7.67 -7.39
N GLY A 159 4.48 7.89 -6.28
CA GLY A 159 4.06 8.79 -5.21
C GLY A 159 3.10 8.17 -4.17
N GLY A 160 2.85 6.85 -4.26
CA GLY A 160 1.98 6.14 -3.33
C GLY A 160 0.49 6.26 -3.66
N CYS A 161 -0.36 6.16 -2.66
CA CYS A 161 -1.81 6.18 -2.83
C CYS A 161 -2.33 7.61 -3.05
N SER A 162 -2.86 7.88 -4.23
CA SER A 162 -3.41 9.20 -4.59
C SER A 162 -4.57 9.62 -3.68
N SER A 163 -5.39 8.68 -3.23
CA SER A 163 -6.49 8.94 -2.31
C SER A 163 -5.98 9.45 -0.97
N ARG A 164 -4.99 8.77 -0.40
CA ARG A 164 -4.39 9.18 0.88
C ARG A 164 -3.79 10.57 0.82
N ASN A 165 -3.11 10.89 -0.27
CA ASN A 165 -2.53 12.21 -0.46
C ASN A 165 -3.60 13.32 -0.49
N ARG A 166 -4.76 13.04 -1.08
CA ARG A 166 -5.88 13.99 -1.12
C ARG A 166 -6.52 14.16 0.26
N TYR A 167 -6.72 13.08 1.00
CA TYR A 167 -7.36 13.10 2.33
C TYR A 167 -6.61 13.90 3.36
N LEU A 168 -5.30 13.86 3.32
CA LEU A 168 -4.47 14.55 4.28
C LEU A 168 -4.38 16.06 4.00
N ASN A 169 -5.27 16.62 3.16
CA ASN A 169 -5.20 18.00 2.65
C ASN A 169 -3.79 18.40 2.18
N ARG A 170 -2.99 17.39 1.85
CA ARG A 170 -1.61 17.52 1.42
C ARG A 170 -1.55 17.48 -0.10
N ASP A 171 -2.32 18.34 -0.74
CA ASP A 171 -2.33 18.48 -2.19
C ASP A 171 -0.90 18.67 -2.70
N GLY A 172 -0.42 17.67 -3.44
CA GLY A 172 0.95 17.65 -3.97
C GLY A 172 2.00 16.94 -3.11
N GLN A 173 1.65 16.45 -1.92
CA GLN A 173 2.56 15.64 -1.11
C GLN A 173 2.48 14.15 -1.48
N ILE A 174 3.50 13.41 -1.12
CA ILE A 174 3.55 11.95 -1.29
C ILE A 174 3.07 11.23 -0.03
N ASP A 175 2.68 9.97 -0.18
CA ASP A 175 2.45 9.08 0.96
C ASP A 175 3.82 8.77 1.61
N GLU A 176 4.15 9.49 2.70
CA GLU A 176 5.45 9.39 3.38
C GLU A 176 5.72 7.98 3.90
N VAL A 177 4.70 7.30 4.41
CA VAL A 177 4.83 5.91 4.89
C VAL A 177 5.18 4.97 3.74
N GLU A 178 4.50 5.11 2.60
CA GLU A 178 4.80 4.30 1.41
C GLU A 178 6.17 4.67 0.83
N CYS A 179 6.54 5.94 0.83
CA CYS A 179 7.85 6.41 0.41
C CYS A 179 8.97 5.81 1.27
N ALA A 180 8.84 5.91 2.60
CA ALA A 180 9.80 5.36 3.54
C ALA A 180 9.92 3.84 3.40
N LEU A 181 8.80 3.13 3.25
CA LEU A 181 8.77 1.69 3.06
C LEU A 181 9.52 1.26 1.78
N ASN A 182 9.28 1.96 0.67
CA ASN A 182 9.96 1.67 -0.60
C ASN A 182 11.46 1.98 -0.53
N ARG A 183 11.85 3.08 0.11
CA ARG A 183 13.26 3.47 0.28
C ARG A 183 14.03 2.53 1.21
N SER A 184 13.35 1.86 2.13
CA SER A 184 13.95 0.87 3.03
C SER A 184 14.04 -0.51 2.39
N ILE A 185 12.95 -1.00 1.81
CA ILE A 185 12.86 -2.41 1.38
C ILE A 185 13.57 -2.65 0.04
N TYR A 186 13.39 -1.79 -0.98
CA TYR A 186 13.97 -2.05 -2.30
C TYR A 186 15.49 -2.17 -2.31
N PRO A 187 16.29 -1.30 -1.64
CA PRO A 187 17.73 -1.47 -1.61
C PRO A 187 18.16 -2.80 -1.00
N ARG A 188 17.50 -3.22 0.06
CA ARG A 188 17.79 -4.50 0.74
C ARG A 188 17.40 -5.69 -0.12
N LEU A 189 16.24 -5.66 -0.78
CA LEU A 189 15.84 -6.70 -1.71
C LEU A 189 16.82 -6.87 -2.86
N ILE A 190 17.36 -5.78 -3.41
CA ILE A 190 18.40 -5.85 -4.44
C ILE A 190 19.63 -6.58 -3.91
N GLN A 191 20.08 -6.28 -2.70
CA GLN A 191 21.20 -6.98 -2.09
C GLN A 191 20.92 -8.47 -1.90
N GLU A 192 19.72 -8.82 -1.42
CA GLU A 192 19.32 -10.23 -1.23
C GLU A 192 19.23 -10.99 -2.56
N ILE A 193 18.74 -10.34 -3.62
CA ILE A 193 18.69 -10.92 -4.98
C ILE A 193 20.10 -11.12 -5.53
N LEU A 194 20.98 -10.11 -5.39
CA LEU A 194 22.37 -10.21 -5.87
C LEU A 194 23.18 -11.28 -5.10
N ASN A 195 22.87 -11.50 -3.83
CA ASN A 195 23.48 -12.56 -3.02
C ASN A 195 22.86 -13.96 -3.28
N GLY A 196 21.85 -14.07 -4.14
CA GLY A 196 21.17 -15.33 -4.45
C GLY A 196 20.22 -15.83 -3.36
N ASN A 197 19.87 -14.99 -2.39
CA ASN A 197 18.98 -15.34 -1.29
C ASN A 197 17.49 -15.27 -1.68
N ILE A 198 17.18 -14.60 -2.78
CA ILE A 198 15.83 -14.47 -3.35
C ILE A 198 15.91 -14.68 -4.87
N SER A 199 15.08 -15.57 -5.39
CA SER A 199 15.00 -15.94 -6.81
C SER A 199 13.54 -15.97 -7.29
#